data_1a94e35aeaafa8c3ff6eadfffeca403b
#
_entry.id   1a94e35aeaafa8c3ff6eadfffeca403b
#
_cell.length_a   1.000
_cell.length_b   1.000
_cell.length_c   1.000
_cell.angle_alpha   90.00
_cell.angle_beta   90.00
_cell.angle_gamma   90.00
#
_symmetry.space_group_name_H-M   'P 1'
#
loop_
_entity.id
_entity.type
_entity.pdbx_description
1 polymer ?
#
loop_
_entity_poly.entity_id
_entity_poly.type
_entity_poly.pdbx_seq_one_letter_code
_entity_poly.pdbx_strand_id
1 'polypeptide(L)'
;MAVNSFREDEYMEKTDKKKILSRLLSYLLDYKLAIAGVLVCMGITVGISLVNPLLIEEAIDHYIAQSDFKGLIALGIFALALNVLFIILVKVRMYSMSVISNKILLKIRQDLYEHIQTLSFSFFDSRPTGKILARIIGDVNSLKDVLTNMVTTLIPEFITVIGVVVIMMIKDWRLALASLSTIPIMIVGIFLVQKISHKRWQIYRKKSSNLNAYVHEDIAGMNVVQSFGAEDETKEIFENLTDEHRNAFVDAVIFADMFGPVIDFCWGIGAMMLYLVGIRFLGFEKVSVGLLVAFGSYINMFWNPIMNLSNFYNNLVTNLTAAERIFDILDTEPDITDAKDVEELPEVKGEVTFSHVGFTYDRGTPAETKVLEDVNFVVKPGETIALVGPTGAGKTTIVNLISRFYDIEQGKILIDGYDLTKVSMNSLRRQMGVMTQDNFIFHGTVKDNILYGKLDATDEEVIAAAKAVNAHDFIMKMEKGYDTELKEHGAGLSIGQRQLIAFARTMVSMPKILILDEATSSIDTHTEILVQRGIEALLAGRTSFVIAHRLSTIQNADRIFVIDKGGILEQGSPAELMEKKGAYYKLYMAQFAELG
;
A
#
# COMPACT_ATOMS: atom_id res chain seq x y z
N MET A 1 -13.48 5.47 -18.52
CA MET A 1 -12.64 4.37 -18.00
C MET A 1 -11.27 4.94 -17.75
N ALA A 2 -10.92 5.18 -16.51
CA ALA A 2 -9.54 5.51 -16.16
C ALA A 2 -8.68 4.33 -16.61
N VAL A 3 -7.77 4.56 -17.53
CA VAL A 3 -6.82 3.55 -17.99
C VAL A 3 -5.83 3.34 -16.84
N ASN A 4 -6.19 2.48 -15.89
CA ASN A 4 -5.28 2.01 -14.87
C ASN A 4 -4.24 1.11 -15.52
N SER A 5 -3.24 1.73 -16.11
CA SER A 5 -2.07 1.03 -16.61
C SER A 5 -1.29 0.49 -15.41
N PHE A 6 -1.23 -0.84 -15.26
CA PHE A 6 -0.32 -1.50 -14.32
C PHE A 6 1.17 -1.18 -14.61
N ARG A 7 1.44 -0.51 -15.73
CA ARG A 7 2.78 -0.22 -16.26
C ARG A 7 3.26 1.20 -15.96
N GLU A 8 2.38 2.11 -15.57
CA GLU A 8 2.76 3.48 -15.24
C GLU A 8 2.82 3.67 -13.73
N ASP A 9 3.93 4.24 -13.26
CA ASP A 9 4.01 4.72 -11.88
C ASP A 9 3.02 5.87 -11.70
N GLU A 10 2.35 5.92 -10.54
CA GLU A 10 1.49 7.04 -10.19
C GLU A 10 2.27 8.34 -10.35
N TYR A 11 1.67 9.31 -11.05
CA TYR A 11 2.25 10.65 -11.14
C TYR A 11 2.22 11.26 -9.73
N MET A 12 3.38 11.30 -9.10
CA MET A 12 3.54 11.96 -7.82
C MET A 12 4.14 13.34 -8.05
N GLU A 13 3.51 14.35 -7.51
CA GLU A 13 4.12 15.66 -7.39
C GLU A 13 5.37 15.50 -6.52
N LYS A 14 6.56 15.85 -7.06
CA LYS A 14 7.84 15.67 -6.35
C LYS A 14 7.83 16.48 -5.05
N THR A 15 7.53 15.82 -3.96
CA THR A 15 7.59 16.44 -2.64
C THR A 15 9.05 16.61 -2.20
N ASP A 16 9.37 17.71 -1.53
CA ASP A 16 10.72 17.94 -1.01
C ASP A 16 11.06 16.83 0.03
N LYS A 17 12.07 16.03 -0.30
CA LYS A 17 12.56 14.94 0.56
C LYS A 17 12.88 15.40 1.98
N LYS A 18 13.25 16.67 2.18
CA LYS A 18 13.47 17.23 3.51
C LYS A 18 12.17 17.36 4.29
N LYS A 19 11.07 17.72 3.65
CA LYS A 19 9.75 17.82 4.28
C LYS A 19 9.26 16.44 4.71
N ILE A 20 9.43 15.44 3.85
CA ILE A 20 9.09 14.03 4.15
C ILE A 20 9.88 13.53 5.35
N LEU A 21 11.21 13.73 5.34
CA LEU A 21 12.08 13.32 6.43
C LEU A 21 11.71 14.04 7.74
N SER A 22 11.45 15.34 7.69
CA SER A 22 11.03 16.11 8.86
C SER A 22 9.72 15.60 9.45
N ARG A 23 8.73 15.25 8.60
CA ARG A 23 7.45 14.68 9.03
C ARG A 23 7.65 13.28 9.64
N LEU A 24 8.50 12.45 9.04
CA LEU A 24 8.82 11.13 9.59
C LEU A 24 9.51 11.24 10.95
N LEU A 25 10.42 12.21 11.11
CA LEU A 25 11.10 12.47 12.37
C LEU A 25 10.17 13.02 13.44
N SER A 26 9.10 13.73 13.08
CA SER A 26 8.14 14.25 14.06
C SER A 26 7.46 13.13 14.86
N TYR A 27 7.25 11.94 14.27
CA TYR A 27 6.75 10.77 15.01
C TYR A 27 7.72 10.29 16.11
N LEU A 28 9.04 10.51 15.94
CA LEU A 28 10.01 10.19 16.99
C LEU A 28 9.89 11.12 18.20
N LEU A 29 9.43 12.36 17.99
CA LEU A 29 9.29 13.35 19.07
C LEU A 29 8.21 12.96 20.10
N ASP A 30 7.26 12.11 19.73
CA ASP A 30 6.27 11.56 20.68
C ASP A 30 6.96 10.68 21.74
N TYR A 31 8.16 10.17 21.46
CA TYR A 31 8.95 9.27 22.33
C TYR A 31 10.25 9.91 22.82
N LYS A 32 10.30 11.25 22.96
CA LYS A 32 11.53 12.02 23.25
C LYS A 32 12.34 11.54 24.45
N LEU A 33 11.69 11.10 25.54
CA LEU A 33 12.41 10.59 26.72
C LEU A 33 13.09 9.25 26.45
N ALA A 34 12.41 8.34 25.75
CA ALA A 34 12.97 7.04 25.40
C ALA A 34 14.12 7.19 24.39
N ILE A 35 13.97 8.10 23.42
CA ILE A 35 15.03 8.43 22.46
C ILE A 35 16.22 9.08 23.15
N ALA A 36 16.01 9.98 24.10
CA ALA A 36 17.10 10.53 24.91
C ALA A 36 17.88 9.41 25.62
N GLY A 37 17.18 8.43 26.21
CA GLY A 37 17.83 7.24 26.80
C GLY A 37 18.64 6.42 25.79
N VAL A 38 18.11 6.22 24.58
CA VAL A 38 18.80 5.55 23.48
C VAL A 38 20.07 6.34 23.09
N LEU A 39 19.99 7.67 22.97
CA LEU A 39 21.13 8.53 22.64
C LEU A 39 22.21 8.51 23.73
N VAL A 40 21.83 8.48 25.01
CA VAL A 40 22.78 8.34 26.13
C VAL A 40 23.47 6.97 26.07
N CYS A 41 22.74 5.89 25.94
CA CYS A 41 23.33 4.55 25.76
C CYS A 41 24.30 4.51 24.57
N MET A 42 23.96 5.20 23.49
CA MET A 42 24.78 5.30 22.29
C MET A 42 26.07 6.07 22.55
N GLY A 43 25.98 7.24 23.21
CA GLY A 43 27.18 8.02 23.58
C GLY A 43 28.15 7.20 24.44
N ILE A 44 27.62 6.45 25.41
CA ILE A 44 28.44 5.58 26.28
C ILE A 44 29.06 4.43 25.46
N THR A 45 28.30 3.77 24.58
CA THR A 45 28.84 2.66 23.76
C THR A 45 29.91 3.13 22.79
N VAL A 46 29.75 4.29 22.14
CA VAL A 46 30.79 4.89 21.30
C VAL A 46 32.02 5.28 22.13
N GLY A 47 31.77 5.87 23.31
CA GLY A 47 32.87 6.19 24.23
C GLY A 47 33.71 4.97 24.63
N ILE A 48 33.04 3.85 24.98
CA ILE A 48 33.75 2.59 25.30
C ILE A 48 34.55 2.09 24.09
N SER A 49 33.97 2.14 22.88
CA SER A 49 34.66 1.72 21.66
C SER A 49 35.92 2.56 21.41
N LEU A 50 35.84 3.88 21.62
CA LEU A 50 36.95 4.79 21.43
C LEU A 50 38.06 4.63 22.50
N VAL A 51 37.72 4.16 23.70
CA VAL A 51 38.68 3.91 24.79
C VAL A 51 39.43 2.58 24.60
N ASN A 52 38.83 1.57 23.96
CA ASN A 52 39.47 0.25 23.81
C ASN A 52 40.89 0.31 23.20
N PRO A 53 41.19 1.06 22.11
CA PRO A 53 42.56 1.17 21.60
C PRO A 53 43.53 1.83 22.58
N LEU A 54 43.04 2.77 23.41
CA LEU A 54 43.87 3.41 24.45
C LEU A 54 44.24 2.44 25.57
N LEU A 55 43.33 1.50 25.93
CA LEU A 55 43.67 0.44 26.90
C LEU A 55 44.73 -0.52 26.35
N ILE A 56 44.75 -0.76 25.05
CA ILE A 56 45.77 -1.57 24.39
C ILE A 56 47.11 -0.82 24.40
N GLU A 57 47.12 0.48 24.11
CA GLU A 57 48.30 1.33 24.22
C GLU A 57 48.88 1.25 25.63
N GLU A 58 48.08 1.48 26.67
CA GLU A 58 48.50 1.45 28.07
C GLU A 58 49.01 0.06 28.49
N ALA A 59 48.33 -1.02 28.01
CA ALA A 59 48.78 -2.39 28.27
C ALA A 59 50.20 -2.63 27.74
N ILE A 60 50.52 -2.19 26.53
CA ILE A 60 51.80 -2.42 25.87
C ILE A 60 52.88 -1.53 26.47
N ASP A 61 52.64 -0.23 26.54
CA ASP A 61 53.67 0.76 26.85
C ASP A 61 54.00 0.84 28.35
N HIS A 62 53.03 0.49 29.21
CA HIS A 62 53.23 0.57 30.66
C HIS A 62 53.36 -0.82 31.29
N TYR A 63 52.33 -1.66 31.24
CA TYR A 63 52.31 -2.91 32.00
C TYR A 63 53.22 -4.01 31.42
N ILE A 64 53.23 -4.19 30.10
CA ILE A 64 54.08 -5.19 29.43
C ILE A 64 55.54 -4.73 29.46
N ALA A 65 55.80 -3.47 29.15
CA ALA A 65 57.17 -2.92 29.14
C ALA A 65 57.82 -2.99 30.51
N GLN A 66 57.07 -2.85 31.61
CA GLN A 66 57.54 -2.94 32.97
C GLN A 66 57.45 -4.34 33.61
N SER A 67 56.95 -5.33 32.85
CA SER A 67 56.66 -6.70 33.32
C SER A 67 55.71 -6.75 34.54
N ASP A 68 54.81 -5.78 34.67
CA ASP A 68 53.80 -5.74 35.75
C ASP A 68 52.57 -6.59 35.40
N PHE A 69 52.66 -7.89 35.71
CA PHE A 69 51.55 -8.84 35.48
C PHE A 69 50.29 -8.55 36.31
N LYS A 70 50.46 -7.96 37.52
CA LYS A 70 49.27 -7.66 38.34
C LYS A 70 48.47 -6.50 37.76
N GLY A 71 49.17 -5.45 37.34
CA GLY A 71 48.54 -4.33 36.65
C GLY A 71 47.90 -4.73 35.32
N LEU A 72 48.56 -5.59 34.55
CA LEU A 72 48.02 -6.12 33.30
C LEU A 72 46.72 -6.93 33.51
N ILE A 73 46.67 -7.78 34.54
CA ILE A 73 45.44 -8.54 34.89
C ILE A 73 44.33 -7.57 35.31
N ALA A 74 44.64 -6.56 36.14
CA ALA A 74 43.64 -5.57 36.55
C ALA A 74 43.08 -4.78 35.38
N LEU A 75 43.92 -4.34 34.44
CA LEU A 75 43.54 -3.67 33.20
C LEU A 75 42.66 -4.59 32.33
N GLY A 76 43.02 -5.88 32.22
CA GLY A 76 42.26 -6.89 31.49
C GLY A 76 40.85 -7.09 32.08
N ILE A 77 40.74 -7.18 33.42
CA ILE A 77 39.42 -7.28 34.09
C ILE A 77 38.60 -6.01 33.86
N PHE A 78 39.21 -4.82 33.93
CA PHE A 78 38.56 -3.55 33.64
C PHE A 78 38.06 -3.49 32.19
N ALA A 79 38.90 -3.85 31.23
CA ALA A 79 38.53 -3.91 29.82
C ALA A 79 37.37 -4.91 29.57
N LEU A 80 37.42 -6.08 30.24
CA LEU A 80 36.33 -7.06 30.18
C LEU A 80 35.01 -6.48 30.72
N ALA A 81 35.07 -5.81 31.88
CA ALA A 81 33.90 -5.18 32.48
C ALA A 81 33.28 -4.10 31.56
N LEU A 82 34.14 -3.27 30.95
CA LEU A 82 33.69 -2.28 29.95
C LEU A 82 33.04 -2.93 28.74
N ASN A 83 33.58 -4.03 28.22
CA ASN A 83 33.01 -4.72 27.07
C ASN A 83 31.71 -5.46 27.42
N VAL A 84 31.56 -5.99 28.63
CA VAL A 84 30.28 -6.54 29.11
C VAL A 84 29.25 -5.42 29.21
N LEU A 85 29.59 -4.26 29.78
CA LEU A 85 28.72 -3.09 29.82
C LEU A 85 28.33 -2.63 28.43
N PHE A 86 29.26 -2.59 27.47
CA PHE A 86 29.02 -2.28 26.07
C PHE A 86 27.95 -3.20 25.48
N ILE A 87 28.07 -4.52 25.64
CA ILE A 87 27.11 -5.51 25.10
C ILE A 87 25.72 -5.28 25.70
N ILE A 88 25.63 -5.04 27.00
CA ILE A 88 24.37 -4.77 27.70
C ILE A 88 23.71 -3.50 27.12
N LEU A 89 24.48 -2.40 27.02
CA LEU A 89 23.96 -1.13 26.51
C LEU A 89 23.55 -1.20 25.05
N VAL A 90 24.30 -1.92 24.20
CA VAL A 90 23.93 -2.18 22.80
C VAL A 90 22.60 -2.93 22.74
N LYS A 91 22.42 -3.99 23.56
CA LYS A 91 21.18 -4.76 23.62
C LYS A 91 20.00 -3.90 24.07
N VAL A 92 20.17 -3.10 25.13
CA VAL A 92 19.14 -2.19 25.65
C VAL A 92 18.76 -1.17 24.58
N ARG A 93 19.73 -0.55 23.92
CA ARG A 93 19.55 0.40 22.83
C ARG A 93 18.75 -0.19 21.68
N MET A 94 19.17 -1.36 21.17
CA MET A 94 18.52 -2.03 20.04
C MET A 94 17.07 -2.44 20.38
N TYR A 95 16.86 -3.01 21.58
CA TYR A 95 15.54 -3.38 22.04
C TYR A 95 14.62 -2.16 22.16
N SER A 96 15.07 -1.11 22.85
CA SER A 96 14.30 0.12 23.03
C SER A 96 13.92 0.75 21.68
N MET A 97 14.88 0.83 20.74
CA MET A 97 14.62 1.39 19.42
C MET A 97 13.67 0.53 18.62
N SER A 98 13.78 -0.80 18.69
CA SER A 98 12.83 -1.72 18.04
C SER A 98 11.41 -1.54 18.56
N VAL A 99 11.23 -1.39 19.89
CA VAL A 99 9.91 -1.14 20.48
C VAL A 99 9.34 0.20 20.03
N ILE A 100 10.14 1.27 20.04
CA ILE A 100 9.71 2.61 19.60
C ILE A 100 9.32 2.57 18.12
N SER A 101 10.17 2.04 17.26
CA SER A 101 9.90 1.95 15.82
C SER A 101 8.63 1.17 15.52
N ASN A 102 8.41 0.02 16.18
CA ASN A 102 7.19 -0.76 15.98
C ASN A 102 5.93 0.00 16.45
N LYS A 103 5.99 0.76 17.55
CA LYS A 103 4.87 1.60 17.99
C LYS A 103 4.54 2.70 16.99
N ILE A 104 5.56 3.35 16.43
CA ILE A 104 5.39 4.37 15.39
C ILE A 104 4.77 3.76 14.13
N LEU A 105 5.24 2.58 13.70
CA LEU A 105 4.69 1.88 12.53
C LEU A 105 3.22 1.49 12.73
N LEU A 106 2.86 1.02 13.92
CA LEU A 106 1.46 0.73 14.25
C LEU A 106 0.61 1.99 14.15
N LYS A 107 1.08 3.12 14.69
CA LYS A 107 0.38 4.40 14.60
C LYS A 107 0.21 4.84 13.15
N ILE A 108 1.29 4.86 12.35
CA ILE A 108 1.22 5.24 10.93
C ILE A 108 0.25 4.32 10.17
N ARG A 109 0.28 3.01 10.44
CA ARG A 109 -0.63 2.05 9.78
C ARG A 109 -2.08 2.29 10.18
N GLN A 110 -2.34 2.60 11.43
CA GLN A 110 -3.68 2.92 11.92
C GLN A 110 -4.17 4.22 11.29
N ASP A 111 -3.37 5.29 11.36
CA ASP A 111 -3.70 6.59 10.76
C ASP A 111 -4.00 6.44 9.25
N LEU A 112 -3.17 5.67 8.54
CA LEU A 112 -3.35 5.41 7.11
C LEU A 112 -4.63 4.60 6.84
N TYR A 113 -4.90 3.56 7.62
CA TYR A 113 -6.09 2.73 7.45
C TYR A 113 -7.37 3.51 7.75
N GLU A 114 -7.39 4.27 8.85
CA GLU A 114 -8.52 5.13 9.21
C GLU A 114 -8.76 6.19 8.14
N HIS A 115 -7.69 6.83 7.66
CA HIS A 115 -7.80 7.84 6.61
C HIS A 115 -8.33 7.27 5.29
N ILE A 116 -7.83 6.11 4.85
CA ILE A 116 -8.30 5.45 3.62
C ILE A 116 -9.82 5.18 3.68
N GLN A 117 -10.37 4.85 4.86
CA GLN A 117 -11.82 4.64 5.01
C GLN A 117 -12.64 5.92 4.84
N THR A 118 -12.03 7.09 4.97
CA THR A 118 -12.72 8.38 4.75
C THR A 118 -12.67 8.85 3.30
N LEU A 119 -11.83 8.23 2.46
CA LEU A 119 -11.65 8.62 1.07
C LEU A 119 -12.86 8.28 0.21
N SER A 120 -13.07 9.07 -0.82
CA SER A 120 -14.17 8.95 -1.78
C SER A 120 -14.02 7.72 -2.66
N PHE A 121 -15.11 7.28 -3.29
CA PHE A 121 -15.12 6.14 -4.20
C PHE A 121 -14.17 6.34 -5.40
N SER A 122 -14.03 7.56 -5.89
CA SER A 122 -13.07 7.97 -6.93
C SER A 122 -11.63 7.52 -6.66
N PHE A 123 -11.19 7.57 -5.40
CA PHE A 123 -9.87 7.11 -4.98
C PHE A 123 -9.68 5.61 -5.24
N PHE A 124 -10.69 4.80 -4.92
CA PHE A 124 -10.64 3.33 -5.10
C PHE A 124 -10.82 2.93 -6.55
N ASP A 125 -11.63 3.67 -7.31
CA ASP A 125 -11.89 3.40 -8.72
C ASP A 125 -10.67 3.73 -9.60
N SER A 126 -9.90 4.74 -9.19
CA SER A 126 -8.66 5.14 -9.87
C SER A 126 -7.44 4.29 -9.52
N ARG A 127 -7.48 3.48 -8.45
CA ARG A 127 -6.32 2.73 -7.94
C ARG A 127 -6.62 1.24 -7.74
N PRO A 128 -5.80 0.32 -8.28
CA PRO A 128 -5.93 -1.12 -8.02
C PRO A 128 -5.78 -1.41 -6.52
N THR A 129 -6.66 -2.25 -5.96
CA THR A 129 -6.64 -2.65 -4.55
C THR A 129 -5.28 -3.18 -4.09
N GLY A 130 -4.57 -3.93 -4.97
CA GLY A 130 -3.23 -4.42 -4.68
C GLY A 130 -2.19 -3.33 -4.45
N LYS A 131 -2.32 -2.17 -5.15
CA LYS A 131 -1.44 -1.01 -4.89
C LYS A 131 -1.71 -0.43 -3.50
N ILE A 132 -2.98 -0.25 -3.12
CA ILE A 132 -3.35 0.26 -1.79
C ILE A 132 -2.82 -0.67 -0.70
N LEU A 133 -3.01 -1.98 -0.85
CA LEU A 133 -2.51 -2.98 0.09
C LEU A 133 -0.97 -2.94 0.20
N ALA A 134 -0.26 -2.78 -0.91
CA ALA A 134 1.20 -2.64 -0.92
C ALA A 134 1.66 -1.40 -0.11
N ARG A 135 0.88 -0.29 -0.10
CA ARG A 135 1.18 0.88 0.72
C ARG A 135 1.01 0.60 2.22
N ILE A 136 -0.13 -0.01 2.60
CA ILE A 136 -0.45 -0.28 4.02
C ILE A 136 0.52 -1.28 4.64
N ILE A 137 0.94 -2.31 3.90
CA ILE A 137 1.80 -3.37 4.42
C ILE A 137 3.26 -3.15 4.05
N GLY A 138 3.57 -3.04 2.75
CA GLY A 138 4.94 -3.00 2.24
C GLY A 138 5.67 -1.71 2.56
N ASP A 139 5.11 -0.59 2.12
CA ASP A 139 5.75 0.71 2.26
C ASP A 139 5.86 1.13 3.74
N VAL A 140 4.85 0.85 4.58
CA VAL A 140 4.93 1.10 6.02
C VAL A 140 6.07 0.29 6.66
N ASN A 141 6.25 -0.99 6.29
CA ASN A 141 7.36 -1.78 6.81
C ASN A 141 8.73 -1.21 6.41
N SER A 142 8.86 -0.65 5.21
CA SER A 142 10.10 0.01 4.76
C SER A 142 10.49 1.21 5.61
N LEU A 143 9.53 1.91 6.22
CA LEU A 143 9.81 3.02 7.14
C LEU A 143 10.53 2.58 8.42
N LYS A 144 10.37 1.31 8.84
CA LYS A 144 11.06 0.76 10.01
C LYS A 144 12.58 0.91 9.88
N ASP A 145 13.11 0.59 8.71
CA ASP A 145 14.56 0.64 8.48
C ASP A 145 15.10 2.06 8.56
N VAL A 146 14.34 3.05 8.04
CA VAL A 146 14.74 4.46 8.17
C VAL A 146 14.74 4.89 9.63
N LEU A 147 13.62 4.67 10.34
CA LEU A 147 13.47 5.09 11.73
C LEU A 147 14.49 4.42 12.66
N THR A 148 14.74 3.12 12.45
CA THR A 148 15.67 2.37 13.29
C THR A 148 17.13 2.72 12.94
N ASN A 149 17.51 2.59 11.66
CA ASN A 149 18.90 2.71 11.24
C ASN A 149 19.42 4.15 11.30
N MET A 150 18.53 5.14 11.15
CA MET A 150 18.92 6.55 11.30
C MET A 150 19.46 6.82 12.72
N VAL A 151 18.79 6.30 13.73
CA VAL A 151 19.19 6.50 15.13
C VAL A 151 20.29 5.53 15.54
N THR A 152 20.17 4.23 15.18
CA THR A 152 21.08 3.19 15.70
C THR A 152 22.35 3.02 14.89
N THR A 153 22.40 3.50 13.65
CA THR A 153 23.57 3.35 12.76
C THR A 153 24.17 4.70 12.38
N LEU A 154 23.38 5.60 11.76
CA LEU A 154 23.91 6.86 11.24
C LEU A 154 24.59 7.70 12.33
N ILE A 155 23.91 7.96 13.45
CA ILE A 155 24.41 8.85 14.49
C ILE A 155 25.66 8.25 15.17
N PRO A 156 25.70 6.95 15.61
CA PRO A 156 26.91 6.37 16.19
C PRO A 156 28.10 6.39 15.24
N GLU A 157 27.88 6.09 13.96
CA GLU A 157 28.96 6.06 12.97
C GLU A 157 29.56 7.46 12.78
N PHE A 158 28.72 8.49 12.71
CA PHE A 158 29.23 9.87 12.65
C PHE A 158 30.04 10.26 13.88
N ILE A 159 29.53 9.95 15.08
CA ILE A 159 30.26 10.26 16.34
C ILE A 159 31.56 9.47 16.40
N THR A 160 31.56 8.21 15.94
CA THR A 160 32.77 7.36 15.93
C THR A 160 33.84 7.95 15.00
N VAL A 161 33.46 8.33 13.75
CA VAL A 161 34.43 8.95 12.81
C VAL A 161 35.03 10.22 13.40
N ILE A 162 34.20 11.13 13.92
CA ILE A 162 34.65 12.38 14.52
C ILE A 162 35.52 12.06 15.74
N GLY A 163 35.10 11.15 16.63
CA GLY A 163 35.82 10.76 17.82
C GLY A 163 37.21 10.17 17.52
N VAL A 164 37.28 9.28 16.54
CA VAL A 164 38.57 8.69 16.10
C VAL A 164 39.49 9.78 15.58
N VAL A 165 39.03 10.65 14.68
CA VAL A 165 39.86 11.75 14.15
C VAL A 165 40.37 12.66 15.28
N VAL A 166 39.49 13.06 16.19
CA VAL A 166 39.82 13.93 17.33
C VAL A 166 40.86 13.27 18.23
N ILE A 167 40.68 11.99 18.60
CA ILE A 167 41.62 11.29 19.46
C ILE A 167 42.98 11.12 18.77
N MET A 168 43.01 10.71 17.49
CA MET A 168 44.25 10.58 16.72
C MET A 168 44.99 11.92 16.63
N MET A 169 44.30 13.04 16.37
CA MET A 169 44.89 14.38 16.30
C MET A 169 45.44 14.87 17.65
N ILE A 170 44.78 14.55 18.77
CA ILE A 170 45.24 14.92 20.13
C ILE A 170 46.47 14.10 20.51
N LYS A 171 46.48 12.80 20.15
CA LYS A 171 47.63 11.91 20.52
C LYS A 171 48.90 12.26 19.73
N ASP A 172 48.83 12.28 18.42
CA ASP A 172 49.91 12.78 17.55
C ASP A 172 49.34 13.18 16.19
N TRP A 173 49.30 14.49 15.92
CA TRP A 173 48.73 15.03 14.67
C TRP A 173 49.50 14.59 13.41
N ARG A 174 50.83 14.28 13.55
CA ARG A 174 51.68 13.86 12.42
C ARG A 174 51.34 12.44 12.00
N LEU A 175 51.19 11.54 12.97
CA LEU A 175 50.74 10.18 12.74
C LEU A 175 49.29 10.16 12.21
N ALA A 176 48.43 11.04 12.73
CA ALA A 176 47.06 11.18 12.27
C ALA A 176 47.03 11.60 10.79
N LEU A 177 47.77 12.64 10.40
CA LEU A 177 47.80 13.08 9.00
C LEU A 177 48.41 12.01 8.08
N ALA A 178 49.47 11.30 8.52
CA ALA A 178 50.05 10.22 7.75
C ALA A 178 49.04 9.08 7.49
N SER A 179 48.35 8.63 8.54
CA SER A 179 47.35 7.57 8.46
C SER A 179 46.15 7.94 7.62
N LEU A 180 45.65 9.17 7.74
CA LEU A 180 44.47 9.67 7.05
C LEU A 180 44.76 10.21 5.63
N SER A 181 46.04 10.22 5.21
CA SER A 181 46.45 10.72 3.88
C SER A 181 45.83 9.94 2.72
N THR A 182 45.37 8.71 2.95
CA THR A 182 44.70 7.85 1.97
C THR A 182 43.21 8.15 1.77
N ILE A 183 42.60 8.96 2.64
CA ILE A 183 41.18 9.32 2.55
C ILE A 183 40.79 9.91 1.18
N PRO A 184 41.51 10.89 0.61
CA PRO A 184 41.17 11.45 -0.68
C PRO A 184 41.18 10.39 -1.79
N ILE A 185 42.17 9.49 -1.77
CA ILE A 185 42.31 8.39 -2.75
C ILE A 185 41.10 7.45 -2.64
N MET A 186 40.76 7.10 -1.41
CA MET A 186 39.60 6.24 -1.12
C MET A 186 38.29 6.87 -1.57
N ILE A 187 38.05 8.15 -1.28
CA ILE A 187 36.83 8.84 -1.72
C ILE A 187 36.68 8.76 -3.25
N VAL A 188 37.75 9.00 -3.99
CA VAL A 188 37.77 8.88 -5.45
C VAL A 188 37.50 7.44 -5.88
N GLY A 189 38.17 6.46 -5.25
CA GLY A 189 37.97 5.03 -5.54
C GLY A 189 36.54 4.58 -5.30
N ILE A 190 35.96 4.91 -4.15
CA ILE A 190 34.56 4.61 -3.80
C ILE A 190 33.61 5.25 -4.81
N PHE A 191 33.81 6.52 -5.16
CA PHE A 191 32.96 7.21 -6.14
C PHE A 191 32.98 6.55 -7.52
N LEU A 192 34.16 6.11 -7.99
CA LEU A 192 34.29 5.41 -9.26
C LEU A 192 33.59 4.05 -9.23
N VAL A 193 33.83 3.25 -8.18
CA VAL A 193 33.16 1.95 -8.00
C VAL A 193 31.66 2.12 -7.93
N GLN A 194 31.16 3.09 -7.13
CA GLN A 194 29.74 3.38 -6.98
C GLN A 194 29.07 3.73 -8.31
N LYS A 195 29.71 4.58 -9.12
CA LYS A 195 29.20 4.99 -10.44
C LYS A 195 29.02 3.80 -11.38
N ILE A 196 30.01 2.90 -11.41
CA ILE A 196 29.98 1.70 -12.27
C ILE A 196 28.95 0.70 -11.73
N SER A 197 29.02 0.37 -10.45
CA SER A 197 28.14 -0.57 -9.77
C SER A 197 26.67 -0.14 -9.92
N HIS A 198 26.35 1.15 -9.71
CA HIS A 198 24.98 1.65 -9.86
C HIS A 198 24.39 1.35 -11.25
N LYS A 199 25.18 1.57 -12.32
CA LYS A 199 24.75 1.26 -13.70
C LYS A 199 24.48 -0.24 -13.90
N ARG A 200 25.34 -1.11 -13.35
CA ARG A 200 25.18 -2.58 -13.45
C ARG A 200 23.96 -3.05 -12.66
N TRP A 201 23.73 -2.52 -11.48
CA TRP A 201 22.53 -2.80 -10.68
C TRP A 201 21.24 -2.34 -11.37
N GLN A 202 21.24 -1.26 -12.14
CA GLN A 202 20.09 -0.85 -12.95
C GLN A 202 19.80 -1.87 -14.06
N ILE A 203 20.83 -2.38 -14.73
CA ILE A 203 20.67 -3.43 -15.76
C ILE A 203 20.09 -4.70 -15.14
N TYR A 204 20.66 -5.15 -14.01
CA TYR A 204 20.17 -6.29 -13.26
C TYR A 204 18.69 -6.13 -12.87
N ARG A 205 18.30 -5.00 -12.30
CA ARG A 205 16.89 -4.72 -11.93
C ARG A 205 15.96 -4.82 -13.13
N LYS A 206 16.36 -4.31 -14.30
CA LYS A 206 15.56 -4.43 -15.51
C LYS A 206 15.39 -5.89 -15.93
N LYS A 207 16.46 -6.70 -15.91
CA LYS A 207 16.40 -8.13 -16.25
C LYS A 207 15.58 -8.93 -15.24
N SER A 208 15.70 -8.61 -13.95
CA SER A 208 14.87 -9.19 -12.89
C SER A 208 13.39 -8.86 -13.07
N SER A 209 13.06 -7.62 -13.43
CA SER A 209 11.67 -7.21 -13.71
C SER A 209 11.09 -7.97 -14.90
N ASN A 210 11.88 -8.14 -15.99
CA ASN A 210 11.43 -8.88 -17.17
C ASN A 210 11.16 -10.35 -16.84
N LEU A 211 12.06 -11.00 -16.08
CA LEU A 211 11.88 -12.39 -15.65
C LEU A 211 10.62 -12.54 -14.78
N ASN A 212 10.45 -11.66 -13.79
CA ASN A 212 9.28 -11.71 -12.91
C ASN A 212 7.96 -11.48 -13.68
N ALA A 213 7.94 -10.55 -14.64
CA ALA A 213 6.78 -10.31 -15.48
C ALA A 213 6.42 -11.54 -16.32
N TYR A 214 7.44 -12.19 -16.93
CA TYR A 214 7.24 -13.41 -17.70
C TYR A 214 6.70 -14.54 -16.84
N VAL A 215 7.30 -14.80 -15.66
CA VAL A 215 6.84 -15.86 -14.74
C VAL A 215 5.40 -15.61 -14.29
N HIS A 216 5.05 -14.35 -14.00
CA HIS A 216 3.67 -14.00 -13.64
C HIS A 216 2.69 -14.28 -14.78
N GLU A 217 3.03 -13.90 -16.01
CA GLU A 217 2.20 -14.12 -17.20
C GLU A 217 2.05 -15.61 -17.52
N ASP A 218 3.14 -16.36 -17.47
CA ASP A 218 3.16 -17.80 -17.76
C ASP A 218 2.32 -18.59 -16.74
N ILE A 219 2.50 -18.32 -15.43
CA ILE A 219 1.69 -18.97 -14.39
C ILE A 219 0.21 -18.60 -14.50
N ALA A 220 -0.10 -17.33 -14.75
CA ALA A 220 -1.48 -16.89 -14.94
C ALA A 220 -2.13 -17.50 -16.18
N GLY A 221 -1.30 -17.73 -17.24
CA GLY A 221 -1.70 -18.35 -18.50
C GLY A 221 -1.55 -19.87 -18.54
N MET A 222 -1.19 -20.56 -17.44
CA MET A 222 -0.80 -21.98 -17.45
C MET A 222 -1.85 -22.91 -18.09
N ASN A 223 -3.14 -22.63 -17.89
CA ASN A 223 -4.22 -23.37 -18.54
C ASN A 223 -4.13 -23.29 -20.08
N VAL A 224 -3.71 -22.14 -20.61
CA VAL A 224 -3.53 -21.93 -22.06
C VAL A 224 -2.29 -22.69 -22.54
N VAL A 225 -1.16 -22.54 -21.83
CA VAL A 225 0.09 -23.24 -22.14
C VAL A 225 -0.15 -24.74 -22.25
N GLN A 226 -0.79 -25.35 -21.23
CA GLN A 226 -1.11 -26.78 -21.22
C GLN A 226 -2.12 -27.19 -22.29
N SER A 227 -3.11 -26.32 -22.57
CA SER A 227 -4.13 -26.62 -23.60
C SER A 227 -3.55 -26.69 -25.02
N PHE A 228 -2.47 -25.95 -25.28
CA PHE A 228 -1.79 -25.93 -26.57
C PHE A 228 -0.51 -26.78 -26.60
N GLY A 229 -0.11 -27.40 -25.49
CA GLY A 229 1.11 -28.22 -25.38
C GLY A 229 2.38 -27.39 -25.64
N ALA A 230 2.41 -26.13 -25.16
CA ALA A 230 3.49 -25.18 -25.40
C ALA A 230 4.52 -25.13 -24.25
N GLU A 231 4.59 -26.16 -23.40
CA GLU A 231 5.46 -26.21 -22.21
C GLU A 231 6.94 -26.13 -22.55
N ASP A 232 7.36 -26.78 -23.64
CA ASP A 232 8.78 -26.77 -24.04
C ASP A 232 9.21 -25.37 -24.54
N GLU A 233 8.35 -24.66 -25.27
CA GLU A 233 8.62 -23.29 -25.75
C GLU A 233 8.69 -22.30 -24.59
N THR A 234 7.73 -22.37 -23.66
CA THR A 234 7.74 -21.49 -22.47
C THR A 234 8.95 -21.76 -21.58
N LYS A 235 9.39 -23.01 -21.48
CA LYS A 235 10.59 -23.39 -20.75
C LYS A 235 11.86 -22.82 -21.39
N GLU A 236 11.99 -22.87 -22.71
CA GLU A 236 13.14 -22.30 -23.42
C GLU A 236 13.24 -20.79 -23.21
N ILE A 237 12.10 -20.07 -23.29
CA ILE A 237 12.04 -18.63 -23.00
C ILE A 237 12.46 -18.34 -21.56
N PHE A 238 11.96 -19.13 -20.61
CA PHE A 238 12.32 -18.99 -19.19
C PHE A 238 13.81 -19.22 -18.93
N GLU A 239 14.41 -20.23 -19.55
CA GLU A 239 15.85 -20.52 -19.45
C GLU A 239 16.68 -19.35 -19.98
N ASN A 240 16.33 -18.81 -21.15
CA ASN A 240 17.00 -17.65 -21.74
C ASN A 240 16.93 -16.40 -20.83
N LEU A 241 15.73 -16.09 -20.28
CA LEU A 241 15.55 -14.96 -19.37
C LEU A 241 16.31 -15.16 -18.05
N THR A 242 16.37 -16.39 -17.55
CA THR A 242 17.12 -16.74 -16.34
C THR A 242 18.62 -16.59 -16.55
N ASP A 243 19.14 -16.97 -17.72
CA ASP A 243 20.55 -16.79 -18.08
C ASP A 243 20.92 -15.31 -18.22
N GLU A 244 20.05 -14.50 -18.84
CA GLU A 244 20.25 -13.05 -18.90
C GLU A 244 20.24 -12.41 -17.51
N HIS A 245 19.32 -12.82 -16.65
CA HIS A 245 19.22 -12.36 -15.26
C HIS A 245 20.47 -12.75 -14.45
N ARG A 246 20.92 -14.02 -14.56
CA ARG A 246 22.13 -14.52 -13.92
C ARG A 246 23.36 -13.72 -14.34
N ASN A 247 23.56 -13.53 -15.65
CA ASN A 247 24.72 -12.81 -16.16
C ASN A 247 24.73 -11.34 -15.69
N ALA A 248 23.57 -10.68 -15.71
CA ALA A 248 23.43 -9.31 -15.20
C ALA A 248 23.69 -9.23 -13.69
N PHE A 249 23.28 -10.25 -12.91
CA PHE A 249 23.55 -10.34 -11.48
C PHE A 249 25.04 -10.50 -11.19
N VAL A 250 25.70 -11.44 -11.86
CA VAL A 250 27.16 -11.67 -11.70
C VAL A 250 27.94 -10.39 -12.00
N ASP A 251 27.61 -9.73 -13.12
CA ASP A 251 28.23 -8.44 -13.46
C ASP A 251 28.01 -7.37 -12.38
N ALA A 252 26.80 -7.27 -11.84
CA ALA A 252 26.49 -6.29 -10.79
C ALA A 252 27.25 -6.58 -9.50
N VAL A 253 27.35 -7.86 -9.09
CA VAL A 253 28.05 -8.29 -7.86
C VAL A 253 29.54 -8.10 -7.99
N ILE A 254 30.18 -8.49 -9.11
CA ILE A 254 31.64 -8.31 -9.31
C ILE A 254 32.04 -6.84 -9.09
N PHE A 255 31.27 -5.90 -9.64
CA PHE A 255 31.58 -4.47 -9.46
C PHE A 255 31.20 -3.95 -8.09
N ALA A 256 30.17 -4.51 -7.44
CA ALA A 256 29.82 -4.15 -6.06
C ALA A 256 30.91 -4.66 -5.07
N ASP A 257 31.40 -5.87 -5.26
CA ASP A 257 32.41 -6.47 -4.38
C ASP A 257 33.79 -5.79 -4.50
N MET A 258 34.01 -4.93 -5.50
CA MET A 258 35.24 -4.13 -5.57
C MET A 258 35.35 -3.05 -4.47
N PHE A 259 34.26 -2.75 -3.75
CA PHE A 259 34.33 -1.83 -2.60
C PHE A 259 35.30 -2.32 -1.52
N GLY A 260 35.21 -3.62 -1.15
CA GLY A 260 36.08 -4.23 -0.16
C GLY A 260 37.57 -4.06 -0.50
N PRO A 261 38.05 -4.60 -1.62
CA PRO A 261 39.44 -4.47 -2.07
C PRO A 261 39.97 -3.03 -2.14
N VAL A 262 39.15 -2.06 -2.58
CA VAL A 262 39.54 -0.64 -2.62
C VAL A 262 39.79 -0.11 -1.22
N ILE A 263 38.96 -0.45 -0.26
CA ILE A 263 39.08 -0.04 1.13
C ILE A 263 40.31 -0.71 1.77
N ASP A 264 40.46 -2.03 1.61
CA ASP A 264 41.57 -2.80 2.14
C ASP A 264 42.91 -2.29 1.61
N PHE A 265 42.96 -1.94 0.32
CA PHE A 265 44.16 -1.34 -0.27
C PHE A 265 44.49 0.04 0.35
N CYS A 266 43.49 0.91 0.50
CA CYS A 266 43.67 2.20 1.15
C CYS A 266 44.06 2.05 2.64
N TRP A 267 43.47 1.08 3.35
CA TRP A 267 43.84 0.73 4.70
C TRP A 267 45.30 0.29 4.78
N GLY A 268 45.75 -0.60 3.90
CA GLY A 268 47.12 -1.07 3.82
C GLY A 268 48.12 0.06 3.58
N ILE A 269 47.80 0.98 2.67
CA ILE A 269 48.65 2.18 2.44
C ILE A 269 48.65 3.08 3.70
N GLY A 270 47.50 3.32 4.33
CA GLY A 270 47.39 4.11 5.55
C GLY A 270 48.22 3.53 6.70
N ALA A 271 48.17 2.21 6.90
CA ALA A 271 48.96 1.49 7.86
C ALA A 271 50.47 1.57 7.52
N MET A 272 50.82 1.39 6.24
CA MET A 272 52.23 1.52 5.81
C MET A 272 52.76 2.93 6.07
N MET A 273 51.99 3.97 5.77
CA MET A 273 52.35 5.37 6.04
C MET A 273 52.47 5.65 7.54
N LEU A 274 51.58 5.09 8.37
CA LEU A 274 51.68 5.17 9.83
C LEU A 274 53.02 4.64 10.33
N TYR A 275 53.39 3.43 9.95
CA TYR A 275 54.64 2.80 10.40
C TYR A 275 55.89 3.49 9.81
N LEU A 276 55.83 3.91 8.54
CA LEU A 276 56.93 4.61 7.89
C LEU A 276 57.20 5.96 8.58
N VAL A 277 56.20 6.76 8.82
CA VAL A 277 56.33 8.06 9.50
C VAL A 277 56.69 7.87 10.97
N GLY A 278 56.03 6.94 11.68
CA GLY A 278 56.29 6.67 13.09
C GLY A 278 57.72 6.18 13.35
N ILE A 279 58.14 5.16 12.61
CA ILE A 279 59.44 4.52 12.87
C ILE A 279 60.58 5.28 12.20
N ARG A 280 60.42 5.66 10.91
CA ARG A 280 61.54 6.20 10.12
C ARG A 280 61.77 7.70 10.34
N PHE A 281 60.69 8.50 10.46
CA PHE A 281 60.79 9.96 10.57
C PHE A 281 60.72 10.47 12.01
N LEU A 282 59.90 9.88 12.90
CA LEU A 282 59.76 10.31 14.28
C LEU A 282 60.68 9.54 15.23
N GLY A 283 60.94 8.27 14.95
CA GLY A 283 61.80 7.37 15.75
C GLY A 283 61.14 6.87 17.04
N PHE A 284 61.64 5.74 17.56
CA PHE A 284 61.12 5.10 18.78
C PHE A 284 61.29 5.91 20.07
N GLU A 285 62.09 6.95 20.05
CA GLU A 285 62.21 7.85 21.21
C GLU A 285 60.99 8.74 21.40
N LYS A 286 60.23 8.99 20.32
CA LYS A 286 59.06 9.87 20.32
C LYS A 286 57.74 9.14 20.12
N VAL A 287 57.76 7.92 19.60
CA VAL A 287 56.58 7.13 19.26
C VAL A 287 56.70 5.76 19.89
N SER A 288 55.80 5.43 20.82
CA SER A 288 55.80 4.13 21.48
C SER A 288 55.17 3.04 20.57
N VAL A 289 55.46 1.78 20.89
CA VAL A 289 54.87 0.63 20.18
C VAL A 289 53.37 0.57 20.42
N GLY A 290 52.94 0.81 21.67
CA GLY A 290 51.51 0.83 22.02
C GLY A 290 50.73 1.89 21.25
N LEU A 291 51.30 3.09 21.09
CA LEU A 291 50.70 4.16 20.29
C LEU A 291 50.50 3.74 18.83
N LEU A 292 51.50 3.08 18.20
CA LEU A 292 51.36 2.58 16.83
C LEU A 292 50.26 1.53 16.69
N VAL A 293 50.13 0.62 17.67
CA VAL A 293 49.07 -0.39 17.71
C VAL A 293 47.69 0.25 17.90
N ALA A 294 47.59 1.26 18.78
CA ALA A 294 46.34 2.02 18.97
C ALA A 294 45.93 2.74 17.69
N PHE A 295 46.86 3.39 17.00
CA PHE A 295 46.59 4.05 15.72
C PHE A 295 46.14 3.06 14.63
N GLY A 296 46.75 1.86 14.56
CA GLY A 296 46.30 0.78 13.68
C GLY A 296 44.86 0.37 13.95
N SER A 297 44.47 0.28 15.23
CA SER A 297 43.09 0.00 15.65
C SER A 297 42.14 1.14 15.27
N TYR A 298 42.54 2.41 15.45
CA TYR A 298 41.75 3.56 15.05
C TYR A 298 41.55 3.65 13.54
N ILE A 299 42.54 3.31 12.72
CA ILE A 299 42.40 3.24 11.27
C ILE A 299 41.28 2.23 10.91
N ASN A 300 41.29 1.03 11.54
CA ASN A 300 40.23 0.05 11.34
C ASN A 300 38.84 0.58 11.73
N MET A 301 38.75 1.26 12.89
CA MET A 301 37.48 1.85 13.35
C MET A 301 37.00 2.99 12.47
N PHE A 302 37.86 3.60 11.69
CA PHE A 302 37.48 4.69 10.78
C PHE A 302 36.79 4.18 9.48
N TRP A 303 37.18 3.00 8.99
CA TRP A 303 36.70 2.52 7.69
C TRP A 303 35.29 1.91 7.72
N ASN A 304 34.98 1.17 8.76
CA ASN A 304 33.66 0.54 8.89
C ASN A 304 32.50 1.55 8.85
N PRO A 305 32.53 2.68 9.56
CA PRO A 305 31.53 3.73 9.45
C PRO A 305 31.27 4.22 8.03
N ILE A 306 32.31 4.39 7.23
CA ILE A 306 32.18 4.92 5.87
C ILE A 306 31.35 3.97 4.98
N MET A 307 31.59 2.65 5.11
CA MET A 307 30.81 1.64 4.42
C MET A 307 29.34 1.65 4.87
N ASN A 308 29.13 1.70 6.18
CA ASN A 308 27.78 1.71 6.76
C ASN A 308 26.99 2.96 6.37
N LEU A 309 27.66 4.12 6.34
CA LEU A 309 27.04 5.39 5.89
C LEU A 309 26.63 5.34 4.41
N SER A 310 27.48 4.75 3.54
CA SER A 310 27.16 4.59 2.12
C SER A 310 25.93 3.70 1.90
N ASN A 311 25.88 2.55 2.59
CA ASN A 311 24.75 1.64 2.55
C ASN A 311 23.48 2.29 3.11
N PHE A 312 23.60 3.03 4.21
CA PHE A 312 22.50 3.77 4.80
C PHE A 312 21.92 4.80 3.84
N TYR A 313 22.76 5.57 3.14
CA TYR A 313 22.31 6.57 2.17
C TYR A 313 21.46 5.94 1.06
N ASN A 314 21.90 4.80 0.50
CA ASN A 314 21.13 4.10 -0.54
C ASN A 314 19.77 3.62 -0.02
N ASN A 315 19.73 3.03 1.18
CA ASN A 315 18.50 2.59 1.82
C ASN A 315 17.57 3.77 2.15
N LEU A 316 18.14 4.89 2.60
CA LEU A 316 17.38 6.10 2.91
C LEU A 316 16.66 6.63 1.67
N VAL A 317 17.34 6.73 0.53
CA VAL A 317 16.74 7.23 -0.72
C VAL A 317 15.57 6.34 -1.15
N THR A 318 15.73 5.01 -1.08
CA THR A 318 14.68 4.06 -1.45
C THR A 318 13.49 4.14 -0.50
N ASN A 319 13.74 4.17 0.81
CA ASN A 319 12.69 4.15 1.82
C ASN A 319 11.98 5.52 1.96
N LEU A 320 12.65 6.63 1.63
CA LEU A 320 11.97 7.94 1.55
C LEU A 320 10.93 7.98 0.44
N THR A 321 11.13 7.25 -0.66
CA THR A 321 10.10 7.13 -1.70
C THR A 321 8.88 6.35 -1.19
N ALA A 322 9.07 5.34 -0.33
CA ALA A 322 7.96 4.66 0.35
C ALA A 322 7.20 5.60 1.29
N ALA A 323 7.93 6.44 2.05
CA ALA A 323 7.34 7.47 2.91
C ALA A 323 6.53 8.49 2.10
N GLU A 324 7.05 8.94 0.95
CA GLU A 324 6.38 9.86 0.03
C GLU A 324 5.01 9.31 -0.38
N ARG A 325 4.94 8.05 -0.80
CA ARG A 325 3.69 7.39 -1.18
C ARG A 325 2.67 7.26 -0.04
N ILE A 326 3.13 7.03 1.18
CA ILE A 326 2.26 6.95 2.36
C ILE A 326 1.68 8.33 2.68
N PHE A 327 2.53 9.36 2.68
CA PHE A 327 2.10 10.71 3.00
C PHE A 327 1.22 11.31 1.90
N ASP A 328 1.44 10.94 0.63
CA ASP A 328 0.56 11.31 -0.48
C ASP A 328 -0.88 10.82 -0.22
N ILE A 329 -1.05 9.57 0.21
CA ILE A 329 -2.39 9.07 0.58
C ILE A 329 -2.95 9.81 1.80
N LEU A 330 -2.13 10.03 2.85
CA LEU A 330 -2.56 10.74 4.06
C LEU A 330 -2.90 12.23 3.82
N ASP A 331 -2.35 12.82 2.77
CA ASP A 331 -2.58 14.21 2.38
C ASP A 331 -3.68 14.34 1.30
N THR A 332 -4.16 13.19 0.74
CA THR A 332 -5.29 13.17 -0.19
C THR A 332 -6.57 13.53 0.56
N GLU A 333 -7.19 14.63 0.21
CA GLU A 333 -8.48 15.01 0.77
C GLU A 333 -9.61 14.22 0.09
N PRO A 334 -10.65 13.80 0.84
CA PRO A 334 -11.82 13.18 0.24
C PRO A 334 -12.53 14.17 -0.69
N ASP A 335 -12.82 13.76 -1.93
CA ASP A 335 -13.54 14.61 -2.90
C ASP A 335 -14.94 14.98 -2.41
N ILE A 336 -15.54 14.12 -1.57
CA ILE A 336 -16.88 14.28 -1.03
C ILE A 336 -16.81 14.25 0.48
N THR A 337 -17.26 15.32 1.10
CA THR A 337 -17.39 15.43 2.56
C THR A 337 -18.75 16.01 2.91
N ASP A 338 -19.27 15.61 4.06
CA ASP A 338 -20.45 16.25 4.59
C ASP A 338 -20.12 17.71 4.98
N ALA A 339 -20.95 18.65 4.56
CA ALA A 339 -20.83 20.04 4.98
C ALA A 339 -21.03 20.14 6.52
N LYS A 340 -20.52 21.22 7.13
CA LYS A 340 -20.61 21.40 8.61
C LYS A 340 -22.04 21.44 9.15
N ASP A 341 -22.99 21.85 8.31
CA ASP A 341 -24.39 22.07 8.68
C ASP A 341 -25.34 21.12 7.92
N VAL A 342 -24.95 19.86 7.74
CA VAL A 342 -25.82 18.85 7.09
C VAL A 342 -26.94 18.42 8.02
N GLU A 343 -28.12 18.21 7.43
CA GLU A 343 -29.29 17.68 8.11
C GLU A 343 -29.31 16.13 8.01
N GLU A 344 -29.81 15.47 9.05
CA GLU A 344 -30.12 14.05 8.97
C GLU A 344 -31.32 13.87 8.03
N LEU A 345 -31.19 12.98 7.03
CA LEU A 345 -32.30 12.64 6.13
C LEU A 345 -33.37 11.89 6.92
N PRO A 346 -34.60 12.41 7.01
CA PRO A 346 -35.68 11.70 7.69
C PRO A 346 -36.03 10.41 6.95
N GLU A 347 -36.92 9.57 7.51
CA GLU A 347 -37.39 8.37 6.82
C GLU A 347 -38.07 8.76 5.51
N VAL A 348 -37.48 8.31 4.39
CA VAL A 348 -37.91 8.69 3.03
C VAL A 348 -39.04 7.80 2.53
N LYS A 349 -39.87 8.37 1.68
CA LYS A 349 -40.85 7.63 0.89
C LYS A 349 -40.25 7.06 -0.39
N GLY A 350 -39.21 7.75 -0.90
CA GLY A 350 -38.42 7.29 -2.04
C GLY A 350 -38.69 8.02 -3.37
N GLU A 351 -39.21 9.26 -3.35
CA GLU A 351 -39.24 10.08 -4.57
C GLU A 351 -37.82 10.52 -4.94
N VAL A 352 -37.39 10.32 -6.18
CA VAL A 352 -36.09 10.74 -6.67
C VAL A 352 -36.25 11.70 -7.84
N THR A 353 -35.68 12.90 -7.72
CA THR A 353 -35.75 13.95 -8.74
C THR A 353 -34.36 14.36 -9.20
N PHE A 354 -34.11 14.29 -10.51
CA PHE A 354 -32.98 14.88 -11.19
C PHE A 354 -33.40 16.16 -11.90
N SER A 355 -32.73 17.24 -11.65
CA SER A 355 -33.00 18.54 -12.25
C SER A 355 -31.74 19.14 -12.84
N HIS A 356 -31.64 19.18 -14.16
CA HIS A 356 -30.53 19.72 -14.94
C HIS A 356 -29.15 19.14 -14.52
N VAL A 357 -29.09 17.83 -14.30
CA VAL A 357 -27.87 17.17 -13.78
C VAL A 357 -26.86 16.93 -14.89
N GLY A 358 -25.65 17.47 -14.70
CA GLY A 358 -24.46 17.20 -15.51
C GLY A 358 -23.34 16.61 -14.68
N PHE A 359 -22.55 15.70 -15.29
CA PHE A 359 -21.45 15.03 -14.60
C PHE A 359 -20.28 14.65 -15.51
N THR A 360 -19.06 14.85 -15.03
CA THR A 360 -17.79 14.56 -15.71
C THR A 360 -16.85 13.78 -14.76
N TYR A 361 -16.31 12.65 -15.21
CA TYR A 361 -15.26 11.94 -14.48
C TYR A 361 -13.90 12.58 -14.70
N ASP A 362 -13.00 12.43 -13.73
CA ASP A 362 -11.57 12.83 -13.79
C ASP A 362 -11.36 14.29 -14.25
N ARG A 363 -12.22 15.20 -13.76
CA ARG A 363 -12.22 16.60 -14.13
C ARG A 363 -10.87 17.28 -13.91
N GLY A 364 -10.45 18.08 -14.88
CA GLY A 364 -9.18 18.81 -14.84
C GLY A 364 -7.96 17.93 -15.08
N THR A 365 -8.14 16.66 -15.41
CA THR A 365 -7.07 15.74 -15.79
C THR A 365 -7.08 15.45 -17.29
N PRO A 366 -6.00 14.91 -17.87
CA PRO A 366 -6.01 14.44 -19.26
C PRO A 366 -7.02 13.30 -19.55
N ALA A 367 -7.57 12.65 -18.51
CA ALA A 367 -8.56 11.58 -18.60
C ALA A 367 -10.00 12.09 -18.45
N GLU A 368 -10.20 13.40 -18.43
CA GLU A 368 -11.51 14.04 -18.29
C GLU A 368 -12.52 13.48 -19.29
N THR A 369 -13.64 12.96 -18.76
CA THR A 369 -14.69 12.31 -19.58
C THR A 369 -16.06 12.78 -19.13
N LYS A 370 -16.72 13.62 -19.95
CA LYS A 370 -18.10 14.04 -19.73
C LYS A 370 -19.05 12.89 -20.02
N VAL A 371 -19.90 12.55 -19.07
CA VAL A 371 -20.77 11.36 -19.14
C VAL A 371 -22.26 11.71 -19.12
N LEU A 372 -22.67 12.71 -18.34
CA LEU A 372 -24.07 13.17 -18.31
C LEU A 372 -24.18 14.64 -18.67
N GLU A 373 -25.23 14.95 -19.47
CA GLU A 373 -25.54 16.31 -19.92
C GLU A 373 -27.04 16.58 -19.71
N ASP A 374 -27.36 17.51 -18.84
CA ASP A 374 -28.73 18.02 -18.63
C ASP A 374 -29.80 16.92 -18.40
N VAL A 375 -29.50 15.97 -17.51
CA VAL A 375 -30.41 14.88 -17.19
C VAL A 375 -31.55 15.35 -16.29
N ASN A 376 -32.80 15.12 -16.73
CA ASN A 376 -34.01 15.54 -16.05
C ASN A 376 -35.02 14.40 -15.95
N PHE A 377 -35.45 14.03 -14.73
CA PHE A 377 -36.54 13.09 -14.49
C PHE A 377 -37.06 13.15 -13.06
N VAL A 378 -38.24 12.60 -12.87
CA VAL A 378 -38.84 12.36 -11.55
C VAL A 378 -39.30 10.90 -11.50
N VAL A 379 -38.91 10.21 -10.42
CA VAL A 379 -39.33 8.83 -10.10
C VAL A 379 -40.20 8.86 -8.86
N LYS A 380 -41.36 8.26 -8.92
CA LYS A 380 -42.33 8.24 -7.82
C LYS A 380 -41.96 7.19 -6.77
N PRO A 381 -42.40 7.37 -5.52
CA PRO A 381 -42.22 6.34 -4.50
C PRO A 381 -42.77 4.98 -4.93
N GLY A 382 -41.98 3.93 -4.77
CA GLY A 382 -42.36 2.56 -5.12
C GLY A 382 -42.27 2.21 -6.62
N GLU A 383 -41.82 3.13 -7.49
CA GLU A 383 -41.67 2.91 -8.93
C GLU A 383 -40.33 2.16 -9.23
N THR A 384 -40.41 1.16 -10.10
CA THR A 384 -39.25 0.43 -10.60
C THR A 384 -38.84 0.95 -11.96
N ILE A 385 -37.60 1.49 -12.04
CA ILE A 385 -37.01 2.04 -13.27
C ILE A 385 -35.95 1.09 -13.82
N ALA A 386 -36.11 0.64 -15.06
CA ALA A 386 -35.07 -0.08 -15.78
C ALA A 386 -34.20 0.90 -16.59
N LEU A 387 -32.89 0.89 -16.34
CA LEU A 387 -31.92 1.66 -17.09
C LEU A 387 -31.34 0.80 -18.21
N VAL A 388 -31.57 1.17 -19.46
CA VAL A 388 -31.08 0.44 -20.64
C VAL A 388 -30.28 1.36 -21.57
N GLY A 389 -29.37 0.79 -22.35
CA GLY A 389 -28.52 1.54 -23.27
C GLY A 389 -27.17 0.90 -23.50
N PRO A 390 -26.35 1.39 -24.43
CA PRO A 390 -25.04 0.83 -24.72
C PRO A 390 -24.06 0.97 -23.52
N THR A 391 -23.00 0.17 -23.54
CA THR A 391 -21.95 0.29 -22.53
C THR A 391 -21.31 1.68 -22.63
N GLY A 392 -21.08 2.32 -21.47
CA GLY A 392 -20.52 3.68 -21.40
C GLY A 392 -21.55 4.81 -21.59
N ALA A 393 -22.85 4.52 -21.74
CA ALA A 393 -23.89 5.53 -21.93
C ALA A 393 -24.21 6.38 -20.68
N GLY A 394 -23.72 5.99 -19.48
CA GLY A 394 -23.96 6.72 -18.23
C GLY A 394 -24.95 6.04 -17.25
N LYS A 395 -25.37 4.78 -17.51
CA LYS A 395 -26.28 4.02 -16.61
C LYS A 395 -25.75 3.91 -15.18
N THR A 396 -24.54 3.39 -15.03
CA THR A 396 -23.85 3.25 -13.72
C THR A 396 -23.59 4.61 -13.09
N THR A 397 -23.35 5.64 -13.88
CA THR A 397 -23.14 7.00 -13.38
C THR A 397 -24.39 7.55 -12.69
N ILE A 398 -25.59 7.36 -13.26
CA ILE A 398 -26.85 7.79 -12.65
C ILE A 398 -27.03 7.15 -11.27
N VAL A 399 -26.83 5.84 -11.14
CA VAL A 399 -27.00 5.15 -9.85
C VAL A 399 -25.92 5.52 -8.83
N ASN A 400 -24.68 5.76 -9.28
CA ASN A 400 -23.60 6.25 -8.43
C ASN A 400 -23.88 7.65 -7.87
N LEU A 401 -24.50 8.53 -8.66
CA LEU A 401 -24.91 9.86 -8.23
C LEU A 401 -26.08 9.82 -7.25
N ILE A 402 -27.06 8.91 -7.43
CA ILE A 402 -28.15 8.69 -6.46
C ILE A 402 -27.58 8.24 -5.11
N SER A 403 -26.57 7.35 -5.13
CA SER A 403 -25.88 6.86 -3.93
C SER A 403 -24.90 7.86 -3.32
N ARG A 404 -24.72 9.01 -3.96
CA ARG A 404 -23.71 10.03 -3.62
C ARG A 404 -22.33 9.42 -3.44
N PHE A 405 -21.92 8.54 -4.40
CA PHE A 405 -20.52 8.10 -4.53
C PHE A 405 -19.67 9.12 -5.28
N TYR A 406 -20.34 10.01 -6.02
CA TYR A 406 -19.79 11.19 -6.68
C TYR A 406 -20.73 12.36 -6.46
N ASP A 407 -20.21 13.57 -6.37
CA ASP A 407 -21.01 14.80 -6.34
C ASP A 407 -21.21 15.34 -7.76
N ILE A 408 -22.37 15.96 -7.98
CA ILE A 408 -22.76 16.56 -9.26
C ILE A 408 -22.05 17.90 -9.50
N GLU A 409 -21.83 18.24 -10.76
CA GLU A 409 -21.25 19.53 -11.16
C GLU A 409 -22.30 20.60 -11.40
N GLN A 410 -23.42 20.20 -11.98
CA GLN A 410 -24.52 21.08 -12.34
C GLN A 410 -25.84 20.42 -11.97
N GLY A 411 -26.84 21.25 -11.69
CA GLY A 411 -28.17 20.80 -11.37
C GLY A 411 -28.37 20.45 -9.91
N LYS A 412 -29.36 19.60 -9.62
CA LYS A 412 -29.70 19.10 -8.29
C LYS A 412 -30.24 17.69 -8.36
N ILE A 413 -29.92 16.89 -7.35
CA ILE A 413 -30.55 15.60 -7.09
C ILE A 413 -31.27 15.70 -5.75
N LEU A 414 -32.57 15.42 -5.78
CA LEU A 414 -33.42 15.49 -4.59
C LEU A 414 -34.00 14.11 -4.27
N ILE A 415 -34.07 13.77 -2.99
CA ILE A 415 -34.82 12.62 -2.47
C ILE A 415 -35.90 13.17 -1.54
N ASP A 416 -37.17 12.92 -1.86
CA ASP A 416 -38.36 13.49 -1.18
C ASP A 416 -38.27 15.03 -0.99
N GLY A 417 -37.64 15.73 -1.96
CA GLY A 417 -37.42 17.17 -1.91
C GLY A 417 -36.15 17.60 -1.17
N TYR A 418 -35.44 16.72 -0.50
CA TYR A 418 -34.16 17.02 0.18
C TYR A 418 -33.00 16.93 -0.80
N ASP A 419 -32.20 17.99 -0.84
CA ASP A 419 -31.00 18.06 -1.69
C ASP A 419 -29.88 17.15 -1.14
N LEU A 420 -29.38 16.22 -1.96
CA LEU A 420 -28.37 15.24 -1.53
C LEU A 420 -27.07 15.89 -1.03
N THR A 421 -26.73 17.07 -1.49
CA THR A 421 -25.54 17.79 -1.05
C THR A 421 -25.66 18.39 0.34
N LYS A 422 -26.89 18.49 0.88
CA LYS A 422 -27.21 19.09 2.19
C LYS A 422 -27.59 18.08 3.27
N VAL A 423 -27.66 16.81 2.94
CA VAL A 423 -28.00 15.74 3.89
C VAL A 423 -26.75 14.91 4.22
N SER A 424 -26.75 14.34 5.43
CA SER A 424 -25.68 13.44 5.90
C SER A 424 -25.59 12.18 5.00
N MET A 425 -24.40 11.88 4.50
CA MET A 425 -24.16 10.67 3.69
C MET A 425 -24.54 9.39 4.45
N ASN A 426 -24.32 9.36 5.75
CA ASN A 426 -24.64 8.21 6.59
C ASN A 426 -26.16 7.98 6.65
N SER A 427 -26.94 9.05 6.88
CA SER A 427 -28.40 8.97 6.94
C SER A 427 -29.01 8.60 5.57
N LEU A 428 -28.42 9.07 4.48
CA LEU A 428 -28.79 8.69 3.11
C LEU A 428 -28.54 7.20 2.88
N ARG A 429 -27.29 6.75 3.06
CA ARG A 429 -26.87 5.37 2.73
C ARG A 429 -27.53 4.31 3.59
N ARG A 430 -27.93 4.63 4.83
CA ARG A 430 -28.71 3.72 5.68
C ARG A 430 -30.10 3.39 5.12
N GLN A 431 -30.66 4.25 4.29
CA GLN A 431 -31.99 4.07 3.68
C GLN A 431 -31.91 3.53 2.25
N MET A 432 -30.69 3.26 1.76
CA MET A 432 -30.44 2.74 0.43
C MET A 432 -29.88 1.33 0.48
N GLY A 433 -30.30 0.50 -0.46
CA GLY A 433 -29.69 -0.79 -0.77
C GLY A 433 -28.98 -0.70 -2.11
N VAL A 434 -27.65 -0.89 -2.11
CA VAL A 434 -26.87 -0.87 -3.35
C VAL A 434 -26.27 -2.24 -3.58
N MET A 435 -26.59 -2.82 -4.74
CA MET A 435 -26.03 -4.09 -5.19
C MET A 435 -25.25 -3.86 -6.47
N THR A 436 -23.96 -4.09 -6.41
CA THR A 436 -23.04 -4.00 -7.55
C THR A 436 -23.00 -5.32 -8.32
N GLN A 437 -22.50 -5.27 -9.55
CA GLN A 437 -22.32 -6.43 -10.41
C GLN A 437 -21.55 -7.57 -9.75
N ASP A 438 -20.48 -7.26 -9.01
CA ASP A 438 -19.69 -8.21 -8.25
C ASP A 438 -20.19 -8.29 -6.79
N ASN A 439 -20.92 -9.36 -6.47
CA ASN A 439 -21.41 -9.60 -5.12
C ASN A 439 -20.29 -10.08 -4.20
N PHE A 440 -19.65 -9.14 -3.53
CA PHE A 440 -18.53 -9.44 -2.64
C PHE A 440 -18.98 -10.19 -1.38
N ILE A 441 -18.35 -11.32 -1.10
CA ILE A 441 -18.56 -12.12 0.10
C ILE A 441 -17.31 -12.01 0.97
N PHE A 442 -17.48 -11.51 2.19
CA PHE A 442 -16.43 -11.41 3.18
C PHE A 442 -16.12 -12.78 3.79
N HIS A 443 -14.88 -12.96 4.20
CA HIS A 443 -14.51 -14.08 5.07
C HIS A 443 -15.27 -13.96 6.40
N GLY A 444 -15.86 -15.06 6.86
CA GLY A 444 -16.71 -15.10 8.03
C GLY A 444 -17.90 -16.04 7.82
N THR A 445 -18.85 -16.05 8.72
CA THR A 445 -20.05 -16.90 8.59
C THR A 445 -21.04 -16.34 7.56
N VAL A 446 -21.97 -17.19 7.11
CA VAL A 446 -23.12 -16.72 6.30
C VAL A 446 -23.89 -15.64 7.04
N LYS A 447 -24.09 -15.83 8.35
CA LYS A 447 -24.77 -14.87 9.22
C LYS A 447 -24.03 -13.51 9.24
N ASP A 448 -22.72 -13.49 9.44
CA ASP A 448 -21.91 -12.26 9.44
C ASP A 448 -22.06 -11.50 8.12
N ASN A 449 -22.07 -12.23 7.00
CA ASN A 449 -22.25 -11.66 5.69
C ASN A 449 -23.64 -11.02 5.49
N ILE A 450 -24.69 -11.56 6.07
CA ILE A 450 -26.03 -10.97 6.02
C ILE A 450 -26.12 -9.79 6.98
N LEU A 451 -25.61 -9.91 8.21
CA LEU A 451 -25.55 -8.86 9.22
C LEU A 451 -24.85 -7.59 8.76
N TYR A 452 -23.96 -7.69 7.75
CA TYR A 452 -23.30 -6.52 7.19
C TYR A 452 -24.27 -5.45 6.66
N GLY A 453 -25.49 -5.84 6.27
CA GLY A 453 -26.56 -4.91 5.87
C GLY A 453 -27.18 -4.14 7.05
N LYS A 454 -27.21 -4.75 8.25
CA LYS A 454 -27.69 -4.15 9.51
C LYS A 454 -27.02 -4.88 10.65
N LEU A 455 -25.96 -4.26 11.22
CA LEU A 455 -25.09 -4.88 12.23
C LEU A 455 -25.78 -5.25 13.54
N ASP A 456 -26.86 -4.58 13.88
CA ASP A 456 -27.68 -4.77 15.08
C ASP A 456 -28.94 -5.62 14.85
N ALA A 457 -29.04 -6.27 13.66
CA ALA A 457 -30.17 -7.14 13.35
C ALA A 457 -30.19 -8.40 14.24
N THR A 458 -31.39 -8.81 14.66
CA THR A 458 -31.56 -10.06 15.41
C THR A 458 -31.47 -11.28 14.49
N ASP A 459 -31.29 -12.46 15.11
CA ASP A 459 -31.23 -13.73 14.35
C ASP A 459 -32.55 -13.98 13.59
N GLU A 460 -33.68 -13.58 14.16
CA GLU A 460 -34.98 -13.68 13.53
C GLU A 460 -35.08 -12.77 12.30
N GLU A 461 -34.54 -11.54 12.35
CA GLU A 461 -34.51 -10.62 11.23
C GLU A 461 -33.61 -11.16 10.11
N VAL A 462 -32.44 -11.73 10.45
CA VAL A 462 -31.53 -12.36 9.49
C VAL A 462 -32.21 -13.54 8.77
N ILE A 463 -32.88 -14.42 9.54
CA ILE A 463 -33.60 -15.57 8.98
C ILE A 463 -34.79 -15.12 8.13
N ALA A 464 -35.53 -14.11 8.56
CA ALA A 464 -36.65 -13.55 7.82
C ALA A 464 -36.19 -12.95 6.48
N ALA A 465 -35.09 -12.18 6.49
CA ALA A 465 -34.49 -11.62 5.28
C ALA A 465 -34.05 -12.73 4.30
N ALA A 466 -33.36 -13.76 4.80
CA ALA A 466 -32.94 -14.89 3.98
C ALA A 466 -34.11 -15.69 3.39
N LYS A 467 -35.21 -15.87 4.13
CA LYS A 467 -36.43 -16.50 3.64
C LYS A 467 -37.11 -15.68 2.54
N ALA A 468 -37.16 -14.35 2.74
CA ALA A 468 -37.81 -13.46 1.77
C ALA A 468 -37.14 -13.52 0.38
N VAL A 469 -35.85 -13.72 0.32
CA VAL A 469 -35.09 -13.80 -0.95
C VAL A 469 -34.74 -15.23 -1.37
N ASN A 470 -35.39 -16.24 -0.81
CA ASN A 470 -35.14 -17.67 -1.10
C ASN A 470 -33.73 -18.18 -0.82
N ALA A 471 -33.00 -17.53 0.10
CA ALA A 471 -31.67 -17.95 0.52
C ALA A 471 -31.70 -19.03 1.63
N HIS A 472 -32.74 -19.05 2.47
CA HIS A 472 -32.84 -19.89 3.67
C HIS A 472 -32.61 -21.38 3.39
N ASP A 473 -33.27 -21.94 2.39
CA ASP A 473 -33.30 -23.39 2.15
C ASP A 473 -31.92 -23.94 1.74
N PHE A 474 -31.14 -23.18 0.95
CA PHE A 474 -29.79 -23.62 0.63
C PHE A 474 -28.82 -23.40 1.80
N ILE A 475 -28.99 -22.32 2.59
CA ILE A 475 -28.20 -22.06 3.79
C ILE A 475 -28.39 -23.21 4.78
N MET A 476 -29.62 -23.67 5.03
CA MET A 476 -29.90 -24.78 5.93
C MET A 476 -29.38 -26.13 5.44
N LYS A 477 -29.06 -26.28 4.14
CA LYS A 477 -28.40 -27.46 3.59
C LYS A 477 -26.89 -27.46 3.77
N MET A 478 -26.30 -26.33 4.18
CA MET A 478 -24.89 -26.25 4.52
C MET A 478 -24.59 -26.95 5.86
N GLU A 479 -23.38 -27.42 6.07
CA GLU A 479 -22.95 -28.23 7.22
C GLU A 479 -23.34 -27.60 8.58
N LYS A 480 -23.18 -26.25 8.72
CA LYS A 480 -23.49 -25.51 9.94
C LYS A 480 -24.59 -24.45 9.73
N GLY A 481 -25.36 -24.54 8.65
CA GLY A 481 -26.41 -23.55 8.34
C GLY A 481 -25.85 -22.12 8.28
N TYR A 482 -26.43 -21.20 9.04
CA TYR A 482 -26.02 -19.80 9.11
C TYR A 482 -24.62 -19.59 9.71
N ASP A 483 -24.12 -20.52 10.52
CA ASP A 483 -22.79 -20.49 11.13
C ASP A 483 -21.72 -21.14 10.23
N THR A 484 -22.07 -21.48 8.97
CA THR A 484 -21.10 -21.99 8.01
C THR A 484 -20.10 -20.92 7.64
N GLU A 485 -18.80 -21.21 7.83
CA GLU A 485 -17.71 -20.31 7.46
C GLU A 485 -17.53 -20.26 5.94
N LEU A 486 -17.57 -19.08 5.39
CA LEU A 486 -17.33 -18.79 3.98
C LEU A 486 -15.87 -18.37 3.79
N LYS A 487 -15.23 -18.96 2.78
CA LYS A 487 -13.87 -18.58 2.38
C LYS A 487 -13.90 -17.23 1.65
N GLU A 488 -12.73 -16.68 1.47
CA GLU A 488 -12.51 -15.43 0.74
C GLU A 488 -13.23 -15.44 -0.62
N HIS A 489 -13.91 -14.34 -0.96
CA HIS A 489 -14.76 -14.20 -2.15
C HIS A 489 -15.88 -15.25 -2.29
N GLY A 490 -16.24 -15.97 -1.21
CA GLY A 490 -17.25 -17.01 -1.24
C GLY A 490 -16.83 -18.24 -2.05
N ALA A 491 -15.52 -18.58 -2.02
CA ALA A 491 -15.01 -19.77 -2.69
C ALA A 491 -15.73 -21.03 -2.19
N GLY A 492 -16.28 -21.81 -3.12
CA GLY A 492 -17.13 -22.98 -2.84
C GLY A 492 -18.63 -22.74 -2.98
N LEU A 493 -19.07 -21.47 -3.09
CA LEU A 493 -20.44 -21.11 -3.43
C LEU A 493 -20.62 -20.96 -4.95
N SER A 494 -21.80 -21.34 -5.48
CA SER A 494 -22.15 -20.98 -6.84
C SER A 494 -22.39 -19.47 -6.98
N ILE A 495 -22.35 -18.94 -8.21
CA ILE A 495 -22.61 -17.52 -8.47
C ILE A 495 -23.98 -17.10 -7.93
N GLY A 496 -25.02 -17.91 -8.17
CA GLY A 496 -26.37 -17.63 -7.67
C GLY A 496 -26.47 -17.70 -6.15
N GLN A 497 -25.76 -18.62 -5.48
CA GLN A 497 -25.72 -18.67 -4.00
C GLN A 497 -25.10 -17.41 -3.41
N ARG A 498 -23.97 -16.92 -3.98
CA ARG A 498 -23.39 -15.64 -3.57
C ARG A 498 -24.36 -14.48 -3.75
N GLN A 499 -25.09 -14.48 -4.87
CA GLN A 499 -26.09 -13.46 -5.15
C GLN A 499 -27.26 -13.49 -4.14
N LEU A 500 -27.77 -14.68 -3.80
CA LEU A 500 -28.85 -14.81 -2.80
C LEU A 500 -28.39 -14.36 -1.39
N ILE A 501 -27.14 -14.59 -0.99
CA ILE A 501 -26.59 -14.06 0.27
C ILE A 501 -26.51 -12.53 0.21
N ALA A 502 -26.06 -11.95 -0.91
CA ALA A 502 -26.04 -10.50 -1.09
C ALA A 502 -27.46 -9.90 -1.08
N PHE A 503 -28.46 -10.61 -1.63
CA PHE A 503 -29.88 -10.22 -1.52
C PHE A 503 -30.35 -10.22 -0.07
N ALA A 504 -30.01 -11.25 0.72
CA ALA A 504 -30.36 -11.29 2.13
C ALA A 504 -29.71 -10.16 2.92
N ARG A 505 -28.42 -9.83 2.61
CA ARG A 505 -27.72 -8.66 3.16
C ARG A 505 -28.45 -7.36 2.89
N THR A 506 -28.94 -7.15 1.67
CA THR A 506 -29.69 -5.95 1.30
C THR A 506 -31.09 -5.97 1.90
N MET A 507 -31.74 -7.14 1.97
CA MET A 507 -33.09 -7.27 2.51
C MET A 507 -33.16 -6.96 4.01
N VAL A 508 -32.13 -7.34 4.79
CA VAL A 508 -32.12 -7.12 6.24
C VAL A 508 -32.09 -5.65 6.62
N SER A 509 -31.54 -4.78 5.77
CA SER A 509 -31.52 -3.32 5.98
C SER A 509 -32.87 -2.66 5.66
N MET A 510 -33.79 -3.36 5.01
CA MET A 510 -35.12 -2.86 4.58
C MET A 510 -35.04 -1.49 3.89
N PRO A 511 -34.25 -1.32 2.84
CA PRO A 511 -34.05 -0.03 2.20
C PRO A 511 -35.33 0.47 1.53
N LYS A 512 -35.51 1.80 1.48
CA LYS A 512 -36.63 2.45 0.74
C LYS A 512 -36.27 2.68 -0.72
N ILE A 513 -34.97 2.89 -1.00
CA ILE A 513 -34.45 3.05 -2.36
C ILE A 513 -33.49 1.89 -2.63
N LEU A 514 -33.66 1.23 -3.76
CA LEU A 514 -32.86 0.08 -4.16
C LEU A 514 -32.16 0.35 -5.49
N ILE A 515 -30.88 0.02 -5.53
CA ILE A 515 -30.07 0.06 -6.75
C ILE A 515 -29.56 -1.35 -7.02
N LEU A 516 -29.86 -1.86 -8.21
CA LEU A 516 -29.44 -3.17 -8.67
C LEU A 516 -28.65 -3.02 -9.97
N ASP A 517 -27.38 -3.47 -9.96
CA ASP A 517 -26.59 -3.67 -11.18
C ASP A 517 -26.62 -5.16 -11.53
N GLU A 518 -27.45 -5.53 -12.52
CA GLU A 518 -27.74 -6.90 -12.89
C GLU A 518 -26.83 -7.37 -14.03
N ALA A 519 -25.66 -7.93 -13.70
CA ALA A 519 -24.84 -8.64 -14.68
C ALA A 519 -24.58 -10.07 -14.20
N THR A 520 -25.40 -11.02 -14.63
CA THR A 520 -25.14 -12.44 -14.37
C THR A 520 -25.37 -13.26 -15.63
N SER A 521 -24.29 -13.61 -16.30
CA SER A 521 -24.21 -14.72 -17.25
C SER A 521 -23.73 -15.97 -16.50
N SER A 522 -24.33 -17.16 -16.79
CA SER A 522 -23.86 -18.48 -16.34
C SER A 522 -24.32 -18.94 -14.95
N ILE A 523 -25.63 -18.84 -14.68
CA ILE A 523 -26.28 -19.50 -13.54
C ILE A 523 -27.08 -20.70 -14.07
N ASP A 524 -27.09 -21.82 -13.30
CA ASP A 524 -27.95 -22.95 -13.64
C ASP A 524 -29.44 -22.57 -13.56
N THR A 525 -30.27 -23.21 -14.35
CA THR A 525 -31.69 -22.87 -14.50
C THR A 525 -32.49 -22.90 -13.19
N HIS A 526 -32.17 -23.82 -12.28
CA HIS A 526 -32.87 -23.91 -10.99
C HIS A 526 -32.53 -22.72 -10.09
N THR A 527 -31.26 -22.41 -9.98
CA THR A 527 -30.78 -21.26 -9.17
C THR A 527 -31.21 -19.93 -9.79
N GLU A 528 -31.32 -19.86 -11.12
CA GLU A 528 -31.84 -18.67 -11.83
C GLU A 528 -33.26 -18.32 -11.41
N ILE A 529 -34.15 -19.33 -11.29
CA ILE A 529 -35.54 -19.12 -10.83
C ILE A 529 -35.55 -18.56 -9.39
N LEU A 530 -34.67 -19.07 -8.49
CA LEU A 530 -34.58 -18.59 -7.12
C LEU A 530 -34.06 -17.15 -7.06
N VAL A 531 -33.05 -16.83 -7.87
CA VAL A 531 -32.50 -15.48 -8.00
C VAL A 531 -33.56 -14.50 -8.54
N GLN A 532 -34.31 -14.90 -9.57
CA GLN A 532 -35.39 -14.07 -10.13
C GLN A 532 -36.48 -13.75 -9.08
N ARG A 533 -36.90 -14.74 -8.32
CA ARG A 533 -37.87 -14.55 -7.23
C ARG A 533 -37.28 -13.68 -6.11
N GLY A 534 -35.96 -13.80 -5.83
CA GLY A 534 -35.26 -12.94 -4.88
C GLY A 534 -35.23 -11.48 -5.32
N ILE A 535 -35.03 -11.22 -6.63
CA ILE A 535 -35.09 -9.88 -7.21
C ILE A 535 -36.52 -9.32 -7.05
N GLU A 536 -37.55 -10.08 -7.42
CA GLU A 536 -38.94 -9.65 -7.28
C GLU A 536 -39.32 -9.28 -5.85
N ALA A 537 -38.84 -10.08 -4.86
CA ALA A 537 -39.02 -9.79 -3.45
C ALA A 537 -38.28 -8.52 -3.00
N LEU A 538 -37.11 -8.27 -3.56
CA LEU A 538 -36.33 -7.04 -3.27
C LEU A 538 -36.98 -5.80 -3.85
N LEU A 539 -37.55 -5.87 -5.05
CA LEU A 539 -38.18 -4.74 -5.74
C LEU A 539 -39.52 -4.35 -5.10
N ALA A 540 -40.25 -5.31 -4.52
CA ALA A 540 -41.59 -5.11 -4.01
C ALA A 540 -41.72 -3.95 -3.01
N GLY A 541 -42.49 -2.91 -3.36
CA GLY A 541 -42.81 -1.77 -2.49
C GLY A 541 -41.66 -0.79 -2.27
N ARG A 542 -40.64 -0.81 -3.11
CA ARG A 542 -39.45 0.07 -3.03
C ARG A 542 -39.29 0.86 -4.33
N THR A 543 -38.75 2.07 -4.20
CA THR A 543 -38.27 2.80 -5.37
C THR A 543 -36.97 2.17 -5.85
N SER A 544 -36.96 1.65 -7.06
CA SER A 544 -35.89 0.80 -7.54
C SER A 544 -35.30 1.28 -8.87
N PHE A 545 -33.95 1.32 -8.94
CA PHE A 545 -33.22 1.58 -10.17
C PHE A 545 -32.46 0.30 -10.54
N VAL A 546 -32.76 -0.26 -11.70
CA VAL A 546 -32.16 -1.52 -12.15
C VAL A 546 -31.39 -1.29 -13.45
N ILE A 547 -30.09 -1.52 -13.45
CA ILE A 547 -29.31 -1.61 -14.69
C ILE A 547 -29.59 -2.98 -15.28
N ALA A 548 -30.53 -3.01 -16.21
CA ALA A 548 -31.12 -4.26 -16.67
C ALA A 548 -30.32 -4.87 -17.83
N HIS A 549 -29.90 -6.11 -17.65
CA HIS A 549 -29.29 -6.97 -18.67
C HIS A 549 -30.18 -8.19 -19.02
N ARG A 550 -31.27 -8.41 -18.28
CA ARG A 550 -32.23 -9.49 -18.51
C ARG A 550 -33.54 -8.96 -19.02
N LEU A 551 -34.12 -9.69 -19.97
CA LEU A 551 -35.41 -9.35 -20.56
C LEU A 551 -36.55 -9.32 -19.54
N SER A 552 -36.58 -10.29 -18.62
CA SER A 552 -37.60 -10.37 -17.56
C SER A 552 -37.63 -9.15 -16.66
N THR A 553 -36.47 -8.63 -16.30
CA THR A 553 -36.33 -7.44 -15.46
C THR A 553 -36.78 -6.17 -16.18
N ILE A 554 -36.48 -6.08 -17.49
CA ILE A 554 -36.93 -4.96 -18.33
C ILE A 554 -38.45 -4.98 -18.50
N GLN A 555 -39.05 -6.16 -18.72
CA GLN A 555 -40.49 -6.30 -18.94
C GLN A 555 -41.33 -6.03 -17.69
N ASN A 556 -40.78 -6.31 -16.50
CA ASN A 556 -41.45 -6.12 -15.21
C ASN A 556 -41.26 -4.72 -14.61
N ALA A 557 -40.48 -3.85 -15.26
CA ALA A 557 -40.29 -2.47 -14.81
C ALA A 557 -41.53 -1.61 -15.10
N ASP A 558 -41.85 -0.69 -14.19
CA ASP A 558 -42.93 0.28 -14.40
C ASP A 558 -42.59 1.25 -15.53
N ARG A 559 -41.32 1.65 -15.61
CA ARG A 559 -40.82 2.58 -16.62
C ARG A 559 -39.39 2.24 -17.02
N ILE A 560 -39.08 2.45 -18.28
CA ILE A 560 -37.72 2.27 -18.84
C ILE A 560 -37.15 3.64 -19.18
N PHE A 561 -35.88 3.84 -18.82
CA PHE A 561 -35.07 4.96 -19.31
C PHE A 561 -34.02 4.43 -20.29
N VAL A 562 -34.11 4.86 -21.54
CA VAL A 562 -33.10 4.58 -22.57
C VAL A 562 -32.06 5.66 -22.51
N ILE A 563 -30.84 5.30 -22.08
CA ILE A 563 -29.74 6.24 -21.89
C ILE A 563 -28.79 6.11 -23.07
N ASP A 564 -28.51 7.22 -23.72
CA ASP A 564 -27.53 7.34 -24.80
C ASP A 564 -26.96 8.77 -24.84
N LYS A 565 -25.70 8.90 -25.26
CA LYS A 565 -25.02 10.20 -25.44
C LYS A 565 -25.17 11.16 -24.26
N GLY A 566 -25.10 10.62 -23.03
CA GLY A 566 -25.12 11.42 -21.81
C GLY A 566 -26.48 11.92 -21.35
N GLY A 567 -27.58 11.44 -21.94
CA GLY A 567 -28.94 11.84 -21.57
C GLY A 567 -29.97 10.72 -21.66
N ILE A 568 -31.22 11.03 -21.28
CA ILE A 568 -32.36 10.13 -21.45
C ILE A 568 -32.95 10.36 -22.84
N LEU A 569 -32.70 9.42 -23.75
CA LEU A 569 -33.20 9.51 -25.13
C LEU A 569 -34.67 9.20 -25.23
N GLU A 570 -35.16 8.19 -24.50
CA GLU A 570 -36.54 7.77 -24.43
C GLU A 570 -36.92 7.35 -23.02
N GLN A 571 -38.15 7.59 -22.62
CA GLN A 571 -38.73 7.08 -21.36
C GLN A 571 -40.20 6.72 -21.56
N GLY A 572 -40.66 5.68 -20.88
CA GLY A 572 -42.04 5.20 -20.93
C GLY A 572 -42.17 3.77 -20.41
N SER A 573 -43.39 3.25 -20.37
CA SER A 573 -43.60 1.84 -20.04
C SER A 573 -43.06 0.92 -21.14
N PRO A 574 -42.72 -0.34 -20.82
CA PRO A 574 -42.23 -1.30 -21.81
C PRO A 574 -43.16 -1.40 -23.04
N ALA A 575 -44.48 -1.42 -22.83
CA ALA A 575 -45.49 -1.52 -23.90
C ALA A 575 -45.47 -0.27 -24.80
N GLU A 576 -45.49 0.93 -24.22
CA GLU A 576 -45.44 2.20 -24.96
C GLU A 576 -44.18 2.33 -25.82
N LEU A 577 -43.03 1.95 -25.29
CA LEU A 577 -41.76 2.05 -26.01
C LEU A 577 -41.64 1.01 -27.13
N MET A 578 -42.22 -0.16 -26.96
CA MET A 578 -42.34 -1.17 -28.04
C MET A 578 -43.24 -0.68 -29.18
N GLU A 579 -44.36 -0.03 -28.86
CA GLU A 579 -45.27 0.52 -29.85
C GLU A 579 -44.66 1.68 -30.65
N LYS A 580 -43.87 2.55 -29.96
CA LYS A 580 -43.14 3.68 -30.57
C LYS A 580 -42.08 3.25 -31.59
N LYS A 581 -41.60 2.00 -31.54
CA LYS A 581 -40.51 1.47 -32.39
C LYS A 581 -39.28 2.34 -32.47
N GLY A 582 -38.94 2.99 -31.34
CA GLY A 582 -37.82 3.91 -31.21
C GLY A 582 -36.49 3.23 -30.87
N ALA A 583 -35.66 3.89 -30.04
CA ALA A 583 -34.38 3.39 -29.62
C ALA A 583 -34.49 2.13 -28.74
N TYR A 584 -35.47 2.09 -27.84
CA TYR A 584 -35.76 0.89 -27.04
C TYR A 584 -36.09 -0.33 -27.93
N TYR A 585 -36.96 -0.16 -28.89
CA TYR A 585 -37.35 -1.25 -29.82
C TYR A 585 -36.14 -1.80 -30.57
N LYS A 586 -35.24 -0.92 -31.04
CA LYS A 586 -34.03 -1.33 -31.74
C LYS A 586 -33.09 -2.12 -30.83
N LEU A 587 -32.90 -1.66 -29.59
CA LEU A 587 -32.09 -2.36 -28.57
C LEU A 587 -32.69 -3.73 -28.24
N TYR A 588 -34.01 -3.78 -28.04
CA TYR A 588 -34.73 -5.01 -27.76
C TYR A 588 -34.57 -6.04 -28.90
N MET A 589 -34.79 -5.62 -30.15
CA MET A 589 -34.62 -6.49 -31.31
C MET A 589 -33.19 -6.96 -31.53
N ALA A 590 -32.21 -6.12 -31.23
CA ALA A 590 -30.81 -6.49 -31.37
C ALA A 590 -30.32 -7.49 -30.30
N GLN A 591 -30.87 -7.41 -29.08
CA GLN A 591 -30.41 -8.25 -27.96
C GLN A 591 -31.24 -9.52 -27.74
N PHE A 592 -32.56 -9.47 -28.07
CA PHE A 592 -33.50 -10.47 -27.62
C PHE A 592 -34.37 -11.09 -28.73
N ALA A 593 -34.36 -10.57 -29.97
CA ALA A 593 -35.17 -11.09 -31.06
C ALA A 593 -34.82 -12.53 -31.50
N GLU A 594 -33.61 -13.01 -31.14
CA GLU A 594 -33.19 -14.40 -31.42
C GLU A 594 -33.64 -15.40 -30.35
N LEU A 595 -34.25 -14.92 -29.24
CA LEU A 595 -34.64 -15.74 -28.08
C LEU A 595 -36.18 -15.95 -28.01
N GLY A 596 -36.97 -15.40 -28.95
CA GLY A 596 -38.44 -15.48 -29.01
C GLY A 596 -38.97 -16.40 -30.10
#